data_fa89217928cf39ceb8770f4ed82e4dae
#
_entry.id   fa89217928cf39ceb8770f4ed82e4dae
#
_cell.length_a   1.000
_cell.length_b   1.000
_cell.length_c   1.000
_cell.angle_alpha   90.00
_cell.angle_beta   90.00
_cell.angle_gamma   90.00
#
_symmetry.space_group_name_H-M   'P 1'
#
loop_
_entity.id
_entity.type
_entity.pdbx_description
1 polymer ?
#
loop_
_entity_poly.entity_id
_entity_poly.type
_entity_poly.pdbx_seq_one_letter_code
_entity_poly.pdbx_strand_id
1 'polypeptide(L)'
;MWSLSIGNGRCKINSLNMSNNGTAPAKREDPRASAERSPLPQWALETIRPVVGVLSRMFFKIEFKGIENVPKNGGLIIAANHQTYIDPFWLSVPIKRPTRYLAWSAAFRWPVVGRCLIWFGAWPLALEGSDPAAIRSSLQWLRNGGAVVIFPEGARSTVTGDLDRFKAGAVRLAMEAQVPILPVTISGGNRVWPRGWRFPRPGKVVVTYHPLYHAEQCPNEETRACARRESERLAQVIASAL
;
A
#
# COMPACT_ATOMS: atom_id res chain seq x y z
N MET A 1 64.37 15.59 19.09
CA MET A 1 65.12 16.30 20.17
C MET A 1 64.25 17.51 20.52
N TRP A 2 63.54 17.41 21.60
CA TRP A 2 63.16 18.38 22.62
C TRP A 2 62.18 17.71 23.56
N SER A 3 62.55 17.78 24.76
CA SER A 3 62.14 17.07 25.97
C SER A 3 60.98 17.81 26.67
N LEU A 4 60.06 17.04 27.26
CA LEU A 4 59.35 17.15 28.54
C LEU A 4 59.20 18.52 29.21
N SER A 5 57.96 18.84 29.61
CA SER A 5 57.73 19.13 31.04
C SER A 5 56.26 18.97 31.41
N ILE A 6 56.03 18.26 32.53
CA ILE A 6 54.79 17.96 33.22
C ILE A 6 54.43 19.22 34.07
N GLY A 7 53.19 19.67 33.99
CA GLY A 7 52.61 20.71 34.84
C GLY A 7 51.18 20.36 35.25
N ASN A 8 51.00 19.91 36.50
CA ASN A 8 49.72 19.73 37.15
C ASN A 8 48.98 21.09 37.30
N GLY A 9 47.90 21.29 36.60
CA GLY A 9 47.01 22.40 36.78
C GLY A 9 45.55 22.00 36.70
N ARG A 10 44.93 21.84 37.87
CA ARG A 10 43.43 21.65 37.95
C ARG A 10 42.75 22.91 37.49
N CYS A 11 42.17 22.88 36.31
CA CYS A 11 41.21 23.91 35.86
C CYS A 11 39.83 23.53 36.36
N LYS A 12 39.31 24.29 37.34
CA LYS A 12 37.90 24.23 37.75
C LYS A 12 37.11 24.96 36.67
N ILE A 13 36.36 24.19 35.87
CA ILE A 13 35.37 24.78 34.96
C ILE A 13 34.10 24.98 35.75
N ASN A 14 33.74 26.25 36.02
CA ASN A 14 32.42 26.61 36.53
C ASN A 14 31.32 26.20 35.54
N SER A 15 30.46 25.30 35.98
CA SER A 15 29.22 24.97 35.29
C SER A 15 28.29 26.20 35.30
N LEU A 16 28.29 26.96 34.22
CA LEU A 16 27.21 27.88 33.92
C LEU A 16 25.97 27.06 33.55
N ASN A 17 25.03 27.12 34.47
CA ASN A 17 23.70 26.52 34.34
C ASN A 17 22.90 27.33 33.31
N MET A 18 23.00 26.95 32.02
CA MET A 18 22.11 27.43 30.99
C MET A 18 20.84 26.57 31.02
N SER A 19 19.82 27.07 31.69
CA SER A 19 18.46 26.55 31.59
C SER A 19 17.99 26.61 30.12
N ASN A 20 18.19 25.50 29.43
CA ASN A 20 17.71 25.34 28.06
C ASN A 20 16.22 24.97 28.14
N ASN A 21 15.32 25.94 28.09
CA ASN A 21 13.89 25.76 27.81
C ASN A 21 13.70 25.30 26.36
N GLY A 22 14.34 24.19 25.99
CA GLY A 22 14.07 23.50 24.74
C GLY A 22 12.82 22.64 24.91
N THR A 23 11.70 23.10 24.38
CA THR A 23 10.55 22.23 24.10
C THR A 23 11.07 21.01 23.35
N ALA A 24 11.05 19.86 24.02
CA ALA A 24 11.43 18.59 23.40
C ALA A 24 10.64 18.43 22.09
N PRO A 25 11.26 18.08 20.95
CA PRO A 25 10.55 17.87 19.72
C PRO A 25 9.49 16.80 19.96
N ALA A 26 8.24 17.10 19.62
CA ALA A 26 7.11 16.20 19.79
C ALA A 26 7.53 14.81 19.28
N LYS A 27 7.45 13.80 20.15
CA LYS A 27 7.84 12.42 19.88
C LYS A 27 7.08 11.98 18.63
N ARG A 28 7.79 11.86 17.50
CA ARG A 28 7.18 11.42 16.22
C ARG A 28 6.63 10.03 16.46
N GLU A 29 5.30 9.90 16.52
CA GLU A 29 4.64 8.61 16.67
C GLU A 29 5.12 7.69 15.55
N ASP A 30 5.51 6.47 15.92
CA ASP A 30 5.85 5.43 14.95
C ASP A 30 4.59 5.15 14.10
N PRO A 31 4.66 5.26 12.76
CA PRO A 31 3.53 4.95 11.88
C PRO A 31 2.92 3.56 12.12
N ARG A 32 3.72 2.63 12.68
CA ARG A 32 3.28 1.27 13.03
C ARG A 32 2.38 1.25 14.25
N ALA A 33 2.71 1.99 15.29
CA ALA A 33 1.86 2.14 16.48
C ALA A 33 0.50 2.77 16.13
N SER A 34 0.48 3.64 15.11
CA SER A 34 -0.76 4.22 14.59
C SER A 34 -1.60 3.22 13.79
N ALA A 35 -0.97 2.28 13.08
CA ALA A 35 -1.65 1.26 12.29
C ALA A 35 -2.22 0.09 13.13
N GLU A 36 -1.76 -0.07 14.38
CA GLU A 36 -2.36 -0.97 15.37
C GLU A 36 -3.68 -0.43 15.92
N ARG A 37 -3.96 0.87 15.74
CA ARG A 37 -5.28 1.43 16.03
C ARG A 37 -6.31 0.72 15.16
N SER A 38 -7.39 0.29 15.78
CA SER A 38 -8.44 -0.50 15.13
C SER A 38 -8.98 0.23 13.89
N PRO A 39 -9.06 -0.46 12.75
CA PRO A 39 -9.76 0.09 11.58
C PRO A 39 -11.22 0.33 11.94
N LEU A 40 -11.92 1.04 11.07
CA LEU A 40 -13.37 1.15 11.21
C LEU A 40 -14.00 -0.25 11.27
N PRO A 41 -15.00 -0.45 12.13
CA PRO A 41 -15.70 -1.73 12.20
C PRO A 41 -16.35 -2.05 10.85
N GLN A 42 -16.49 -3.33 10.54
CA GLN A 42 -16.97 -3.80 9.24
C GLN A 42 -18.31 -3.16 8.83
N TRP A 43 -19.25 -3.00 9.79
CA TRP A 43 -20.54 -2.36 9.53
C TRP A 43 -20.41 -0.91 9.03
N ALA A 44 -19.43 -0.15 9.55
CA ALA A 44 -19.19 1.22 9.10
C ALA A 44 -18.63 1.27 7.67
N LEU A 45 -17.75 0.32 7.32
CA LEU A 45 -17.27 0.18 5.96
C LEU A 45 -18.39 -0.25 5.00
N GLU A 46 -19.32 -1.10 5.45
CA GLU A 46 -20.48 -1.53 4.66
C GLU A 46 -21.47 -0.39 4.39
N THR A 47 -21.57 0.58 5.28
CA THR A 47 -22.37 1.80 5.05
C THR A 47 -21.67 2.83 4.17
N ILE A 48 -20.35 2.96 4.29
CA ILE A 48 -19.57 3.93 3.50
C ILE A 48 -19.42 3.48 2.03
N ARG A 49 -19.19 2.19 1.78
CA ARG A 49 -18.97 1.65 0.42
C ARG A 49 -20.09 2.00 -0.58
N PRO A 50 -21.39 1.80 -0.29
CA PRO A 50 -22.45 2.19 -1.21
C PRO A 50 -22.45 3.69 -1.51
N VAL A 51 -22.21 4.53 -0.51
CA VAL A 51 -22.11 5.99 -0.69
C VAL A 51 -20.97 6.35 -1.63
N VAL A 52 -19.79 5.80 -1.39
CA VAL A 52 -18.65 5.96 -2.30
C VAL A 52 -18.98 5.45 -3.71
N GLY A 53 -19.66 4.32 -3.82
CA GLY A 53 -20.10 3.75 -5.09
C GLY A 53 -21.05 4.65 -5.86
N VAL A 54 -22.04 5.23 -5.19
CA VAL A 54 -23.01 6.16 -5.82
C VAL A 54 -22.31 7.44 -6.26
N LEU A 55 -21.53 8.08 -5.38
CA LEU A 55 -20.79 9.29 -5.71
C LEU A 55 -19.80 9.05 -6.86
N SER A 56 -19.12 7.90 -6.86
CA SER A 56 -18.20 7.53 -7.94
C SER A 56 -18.93 7.32 -9.27
N ARG A 57 -20.14 6.73 -9.26
CA ARG A 57 -20.95 6.61 -10.48
C ARG A 57 -21.41 7.96 -11.00
N MET A 58 -21.83 8.85 -10.12
CA MET A 58 -22.28 10.19 -10.50
C MET A 58 -21.16 11.05 -11.07
N PHE A 59 -19.99 11.04 -10.43
CA PHE A 59 -18.90 11.94 -10.76
C PHE A 59 -17.93 11.35 -11.80
N PHE A 60 -17.62 10.05 -11.70
CA PHE A 60 -16.61 9.38 -12.54
C PHE A 60 -17.21 8.38 -13.52
N LYS A 61 -18.55 8.26 -13.58
CA LYS A 61 -19.22 7.25 -14.44
C LYS A 61 -18.56 5.88 -14.30
N ILE A 62 -18.25 5.49 -13.04
CA ILE A 62 -17.48 4.29 -12.77
C ILE A 62 -18.26 3.04 -13.15
N GLU A 63 -17.60 2.13 -13.85
CA GLU A 63 -18.10 0.80 -14.20
C GLU A 63 -17.24 -0.26 -13.52
N PHE A 64 -17.90 -1.30 -13.00
CA PHE A 64 -17.23 -2.47 -12.43
C PHE A 64 -17.53 -3.69 -13.30
N LYS A 65 -16.47 -4.41 -13.74
CA LYS A 65 -16.58 -5.61 -14.57
C LYS A 65 -15.91 -6.79 -13.86
N GLY A 66 -16.44 -8.00 -14.03
CA GLY A 66 -15.86 -9.21 -13.48
C GLY A 66 -15.98 -9.31 -11.95
N ILE A 67 -16.96 -8.68 -11.33
CA ILE A 67 -17.17 -8.70 -9.86
C ILE A 67 -17.36 -10.15 -9.36
N GLU A 68 -17.89 -11.02 -10.19
CA GLU A 68 -18.09 -12.45 -9.94
C GLU A 68 -16.77 -13.18 -9.67
N ASN A 69 -15.65 -12.66 -10.15
CA ASN A 69 -14.31 -13.20 -9.91
C ASN A 69 -13.77 -12.93 -8.50
N VAL A 70 -14.45 -12.08 -7.71
CA VAL A 70 -14.03 -11.76 -6.33
C VAL A 70 -14.42 -12.89 -5.39
N PRO A 71 -13.48 -13.65 -4.82
CA PRO A 71 -13.79 -14.74 -3.89
C PRO A 71 -14.39 -14.19 -2.60
N LYS A 72 -15.42 -14.86 -2.10
CA LYS A 72 -16.07 -14.45 -0.83
C LYS A 72 -15.21 -14.79 0.39
N ASN A 73 -14.43 -15.87 0.34
CA ASN A 73 -13.65 -16.41 1.46
C ASN A 73 -12.26 -16.84 1.00
N GLY A 74 -11.41 -17.24 1.96
CA GLY A 74 -10.05 -17.70 1.73
C GLY A 74 -9.04 -16.54 1.65
N GLY A 75 -7.76 -16.82 1.82
CA GLY A 75 -6.70 -15.83 1.65
C GLY A 75 -6.67 -15.31 0.21
N LEU A 76 -6.45 -14.03 0.01
CA LEU A 76 -6.47 -13.40 -1.30
C LEU A 76 -5.51 -12.23 -1.38
N ILE A 77 -4.69 -12.18 -2.41
CA ILE A 77 -3.99 -10.94 -2.79
C ILE A 77 -4.78 -10.28 -3.91
N ILE A 78 -5.07 -9.00 -3.75
CA ILE A 78 -5.68 -8.16 -4.79
C ILE A 78 -4.57 -7.27 -5.33
N ALA A 79 -4.14 -7.53 -6.57
CA ALA A 79 -3.08 -6.78 -7.23
C ALA A 79 -3.67 -5.87 -8.30
N ALA A 80 -3.44 -4.57 -8.19
CA ALA A 80 -3.98 -3.57 -9.11
C ALA A 80 -2.91 -2.59 -9.58
N ASN A 81 -3.08 -2.02 -10.77
CA ASN A 81 -2.36 -0.82 -11.16
C ASN A 81 -2.82 0.40 -10.35
N HIS A 82 -1.97 1.41 -10.22
CA HIS A 82 -2.23 2.56 -9.35
C HIS A 82 -2.15 3.88 -10.12
N GLN A 83 -3.29 4.44 -10.45
CA GLN A 83 -3.38 5.68 -11.25
C GLN A 83 -3.70 6.92 -10.40
N THR A 84 -4.51 6.77 -9.34
CA THR A 84 -5.00 7.90 -8.55
C THR A 84 -4.98 7.64 -7.05
N TYR A 85 -5.16 8.67 -6.24
CA TYR A 85 -5.34 8.53 -4.78
C TYR A 85 -6.66 7.86 -4.39
N ILE A 86 -7.65 7.80 -5.30
CA ILE A 86 -8.98 7.24 -5.04
C ILE A 86 -9.03 5.73 -5.34
N ASP A 87 -8.05 5.18 -6.04
CA ASP A 87 -8.05 3.78 -6.45
C ASP A 87 -8.35 2.78 -5.32
N PRO A 88 -7.77 2.92 -4.10
CA PRO A 88 -8.08 2.00 -3.01
C PRO A 88 -9.56 1.99 -2.63
N PHE A 89 -10.22 3.15 -2.75
CA PHE A 89 -11.65 3.27 -2.46
C PHE A 89 -12.49 2.61 -3.57
N TRP A 90 -12.15 2.84 -4.83
CA TRP A 90 -12.84 2.20 -5.96
C TRP A 90 -12.73 0.69 -5.89
N LEU A 91 -11.52 0.17 -5.63
CA LEU A 91 -11.31 -1.27 -5.45
C LEU A 91 -12.18 -1.86 -4.33
N SER A 92 -12.45 -1.10 -3.27
CA SER A 92 -13.19 -1.61 -2.11
C SER A 92 -14.69 -1.68 -2.31
N VAL A 93 -15.26 -0.93 -3.28
CA VAL A 93 -16.72 -0.82 -3.45
C VAL A 93 -17.40 -2.18 -3.58
N PRO A 94 -17.00 -3.10 -4.48
CA PRO A 94 -17.65 -4.41 -4.60
C PRO A 94 -17.11 -5.47 -3.62
N ILE A 95 -16.02 -5.19 -2.92
CA ILE A 95 -15.35 -6.19 -2.06
C ILE A 95 -15.99 -6.22 -0.67
N LYS A 96 -16.87 -7.22 -0.43
CA LYS A 96 -17.62 -7.38 0.83
C LYS A 96 -16.91 -8.30 1.83
N ARG A 97 -15.59 -8.14 2.02
CA ARG A 97 -14.81 -8.98 2.94
C ARG A 97 -13.74 -8.17 3.66
N PRO A 98 -13.23 -8.64 4.80
CA PRO A 98 -12.13 -7.97 5.50
C PRO A 98 -10.90 -7.85 4.61
N THR A 99 -10.46 -6.61 4.39
CA THR A 99 -9.37 -6.30 3.46
C THR A 99 -8.39 -5.35 4.13
N ARG A 100 -7.09 -5.60 3.95
CA ARG A 100 -6.00 -4.74 4.37
C ARG A 100 -5.29 -4.16 3.15
N TYR A 101 -4.69 -3.00 3.31
CA TYR A 101 -3.97 -2.30 2.24
C TYR A 101 -2.52 -2.13 2.65
N LEU A 102 -1.58 -2.40 1.76
CA LEU A 102 -0.19 -2.01 1.98
C LEU A 102 0.02 -0.61 1.39
N ALA A 103 0.30 0.35 2.24
CA ALA A 103 0.46 1.75 1.85
C ALA A 103 1.81 2.30 2.29
N TRP A 104 2.35 3.23 1.51
CA TRP A 104 3.62 3.87 1.80
C TRP A 104 3.65 4.48 3.20
N SER A 105 4.65 4.09 4.00
CA SER A 105 4.75 4.45 5.42
C SER A 105 4.78 5.97 5.67
N ALA A 106 5.38 6.76 4.76
CA ALA A 106 5.40 8.21 4.91
C ALA A 106 4.01 8.86 4.73
N ALA A 107 3.08 8.23 4.01
CA ALA A 107 1.72 8.76 3.83
C ALA A 107 0.92 8.79 5.15
N PHE A 108 1.28 7.93 6.11
CA PHE A 108 0.65 7.93 7.44
C PHE A 108 0.98 9.18 8.28
N ARG A 109 2.03 9.92 7.91
CA ARG A 109 2.40 11.19 8.57
C ARG A 109 1.54 12.36 8.14
N TRP A 110 0.78 12.24 7.06
CA TRP A 110 -0.11 13.30 6.59
C TRP A 110 -1.40 13.30 7.42
N PRO A 111 -1.79 14.44 8.04
CA PRO A 111 -2.82 14.43 9.09
C PRO A 111 -4.16 13.83 8.65
N VAL A 112 -4.64 14.17 7.47
CA VAL A 112 -5.93 13.69 6.94
C VAL A 112 -5.76 12.32 6.29
N VAL A 113 -4.77 12.18 5.38
CA VAL A 113 -4.53 10.94 4.65
C VAL A 113 -4.16 9.79 5.57
N GLY A 114 -3.29 10.05 6.57
CA GLY A 114 -2.89 9.03 7.55
C GLY A 114 -4.07 8.49 8.37
N ARG A 115 -5.00 9.36 8.79
CA ARG A 115 -6.23 8.91 9.45
C ARG A 115 -7.12 8.07 8.54
N CYS A 116 -7.31 8.49 7.30
CA CYS A 116 -8.06 7.72 6.33
C CYS A 116 -7.43 6.34 6.11
N LEU A 117 -6.10 6.27 5.94
CA LEU A 117 -5.39 5.00 5.79
C LEU A 117 -5.63 4.05 6.97
N ILE A 118 -5.53 4.57 8.21
CA ILE A 118 -5.80 3.78 9.43
C ILE A 118 -7.25 3.29 9.45
N TRP A 119 -8.21 4.16 9.20
CA TRP A 119 -9.64 3.81 9.20
C TRP A 119 -9.97 2.72 8.17
N PHE A 120 -9.34 2.75 7.00
CA PHE A 120 -9.49 1.72 5.97
C PHE A 120 -8.60 0.49 6.19
N GLY A 121 -7.91 0.41 7.34
CA GLY A 121 -7.12 -0.77 7.70
C GLY A 121 -5.84 -0.92 6.90
N ALA A 122 -5.24 0.16 6.45
CA ALA A 122 -3.95 0.12 5.78
C ALA A 122 -2.82 -0.15 6.78
N TRP A 123 -1.85 -0.94 6.34
CA TRP A 123 -0.59 -1.16 7.04
C TRP A 123 0.53 -0.37 6.37
N PRO A 124 1.41 0.25 7.16
CA PRO A 124 2.56 0.95 6.61
C PRO A 124 3.57 -0.03 6.02
N LEU A 125 4.00 0.27 4.79
CA LEU A 125 5.03 -0.47 4.07
C LEU A 125 6.21 0.45 3.78
N ALA A 126 7.41 0.05 4.17
CA ALA A 126 8.64 0.70 3.71
C ALA A 126 8.89 0.32 2.25
N LEU A 127 8.92 1.32 1.35
CA LEU A 127 9.18 1.08 -0.07
C LEU A 127 10.66 0.89 -0.37
N GLU A 128 11.52 1.36 0.52
CA GLU A 128 12.97 1.24 0.45
C GLU A 128 13.41 0.03 1.31
N GLY A 129 13.94 -0.99 0.67
CA GLY A 129 14.38 -2.22 1.31
C GLY A 129 13.27 -3.26 1.55
N SER A 130 13.51 -4.16 2.49
CA SER A 130 12.52 -5.14 2.95
C SER A 130 11.83 -4.66 4.22
N ASP A 131 10.54 -4.93 4.36
CA ASP A 131 9.77 -4.69 5.58
C ASP A 131 9.26 -6.01 6.18
N PRO A 132 10.09 -6.71 6.98
CA PRO A 132 9.74 -8.01 7.53
C PRO A 132 8.48 -7.99 8.41
N ALA A 133 8.17 -6.86 9.04
CA ALA A 133 6.99 -6.74 9.88
C ALA A 133 5.72 -6.69 9.03
N ALA A 134 5.69 -5.87 7.97
CA ALA A 134 4.59 -5.81 7.03
C ALA A 134 4.37 -7.17 6.34
N ILE A 135 5.45 -7.85 5.95
CA ILE A 135 5.38 -9.19 5.34
C ILE A 135 4.77 -10.19 6.33
N ARG A 136 5.26 -10.28 7.58
CA ARG A 136 4.71 -11.21 8.59
C ARG A 136 3.23 -10.95 8.88
N SER A 137 2.83 -9.70 9.06
CA SER A 137 1.42 -9.34 9.29
C SER A 137 0.55 -9.73 8.10
N SER A 138 1.03 -9.50 6.87
CA SER A 138 0.33 -9.88 5.65
C SER A 138 0.17 -11.40 5.53
N LEU A 139 1.23 -12.16 5.78
CA LEU A 139 1.18 -13.63 5.76
C LEU A 139 0.18 -14.19 6.79
N GLN A 140 0.23 -13.69 8.01
CA GLN A 140 -0.71 -14.10 9.05
C GLN A 140 -2.16 -13.78 8.67
N TRP A 141 -2.40 -12.58 8.12
CA TRP A 141 -3.72 -12.16 7.68
C TRP A 141 -4.26 -13.03 6.54
N LEU A 142 -3.42 -13.31 5.54
CA LEU A 142 -3.77 -14.17 4.41
C LEU A 142 -4.08 -15.61 4.85
N ARG A 143 -3.26 -16.19 5.74
CA ARG A 143 -3.48 -17.54 6.29
C ARG A 143 -4.77 -17.65 7.09
N ASN A 144 -5.21 -16.55 7.72
CA ASN A 144 -6.48 -16.44 8.41
C ASN A 144 -7.67 -16.13 7.47
N GLY A 145 -7.49 -16.25 6.17
CA GLY A 145 -8.54 -16.05 5.19
C GLY A 145 -8.83 -14.59 4.83
N GLY A 146 -7.98 -13.65 5.22
CA GLY A 146 -8.14 -12.23 4.88
C GLY A 146 -7.68 -11.89 3.46
N ALA A 147 -8.03 -10.69 3.00
CA ALA A 147 -7.55 -10.14 1.73
C ALA A 147 -6.51 -9.02 1.95
N VAL A 148 -5.51 -8.93 1.05
CA VAL A 148 -4.51 -7.87 1.06
C VAL A 148 -4.46 -7.21 -0.31
N VAL A 149 -4.65 -5.89 -0.35
CA VAL A 149 -4.50 -5.08 -1.57
C VAL A 149 -3.07 -4.60 -1.67
N ILE A 150 -2.49 -4.81 -2.83
CA ILE A 150 -1.13 -4.39 -3.17
C ILE A 150 -1.16 -3.71 -4.53
N PHE A 151 -0.46 -2.57 -4.63
CA PHE A 151 -0.14 -1.93 -5.90
C PHE A 151 1.31 -2.28 -6.26
N PRO A 152 1.54 -3.25 -7.16
CA PRO A 152 2.89 -3.79 -7.40
C PRO A 152 3.86 -2.78 -8.01
N GLU A 153 3.37 -1.72 -8.63
CA GLU A 153 4.17 -0.60 -9.13
C GLU A 153 4.93 0.12 -8.00
N GLY A 154 4.36 0.13 -6.78
CA GLY A 154 4.94 0.77 -5.60
C GLY A 154 4.85 2.30 -5.62
N ALA A 155 4.28 2.88 -6.66
CA ALA A 155 3.97 4.30 -6.81
C ALA A 155 2.76 4.45 -7.73
N ARG A 156 2.20 5.67 -7.81
CA ARG A 156 1.18 5.97 -8.83
C ARG A 156 1.85 6.08 -10.20
N SER A 157 1.23 5.51 -11.20
CA SER A 157 1.68 5.55 -12.60
C SER A 157 1.94 6.98 -13.09
N THR A 158 2.64 7.07 -14.19
CA THR A 158 2.93 8.35 -14.86
C THR A 158 1.65 9.03 -15.38
N VAL A 159 1.78 10.25 -15.89
CA VAL A 159 0.65 11.03 -16.43
C VAL A 159 0.00 10.32 -17.63
N THR A 160 0.76 9.54 -18.39
CA THR A 160 0.26 8.75 -19.53
C THR A 160 -0.67 7.62 -19.11
N GLY A 161 -0.54 7.13 -17.87
CA GLY A 161 -1.32 6.00 -17.35
C GLY A 161 -0.77 4.65 -17.73
N ASP A 162 0.42 4.61 -18.34
CA ASP A 162 1.13 3.37 -18.65
C ASP A 162 1.50 2.64 -17.37
N LEU A 163 1.57 1.32 -17.44
CA LEU A 163 2.00 0.49 -16.33
C LEU A 163 3.50 0.67 -16.09
N ASP A 164 3.83 0.98 -14.85
CA ASP A 164 5.20 0.86 -14.37
C ASP A 164 5.55 -0.62 -14.12
N ARG A 165 6.86 -0.90 -14.07
CA ARG A 165 7.36 -2.24 -13.81
C ARG A 165 6.87 -2.75 -12.45
N PHE A 166 6.26 -3.95 -12.44
CA PHE A 166 5.80 -4.59 -11.22
C PHE A 166 6.97 -5.12 -10.38
N LYS A 167 6.92 -4.81 -9.09
CA LYS A 167 7.80 -5.42 -8.09
C LYS A 167 7.30 -6.82 -7.74
N ALA A 168 8.21 -7.77 -7.56
CA ALA A 168 7.89 -9.15 -7.28
C ALA A 168 7.26 -9.40 -5.88
N GLY A 169 7.08 -8.37 -5.07
CA GLY A 169 6.63 -8.52 -3.68
C GLY A 169 5.24 -9.15 -3.54
N ALA A 170 4.28 -8.75 -4.39
CA ALA A 170 2.92 -9.30 -4.36
C ALA A 170 2.90 -10.80 -4.71
N VAL A 171 3.63 -11.19 -5.75
CA VAL A 171 3.74 -12.58 -6.18
C VAL A 171 4.47 -13.43 -5.15
N ARG A 172 5.59 -12.96 -4.61
CA ARG A 172 6.30 -13.67 -3.54
C ARG A 172 5.42 -13.91 -2.33
N LEU A 173 4.65 -12.91 -1.92
CA LEU A 173 3.72 -13.03 -0.80
C LEU A 173 2.61 -14.06 -1.09
N ALA A 174 2.09 -14.09 -2.34
CA ALA A 174 1.11 -15.07 -2.77
C ALA A 174 1.66 -16.50 -2.74
N MET A 175 2.86 -16.70 -3.27
CA MET A 175 3.55 -18.00 -3.28
C MET A 175 3.82 -18.50 -1.86
N GLU A 176 4.31 -17.63 -0.98
CA GLU A 176 4.64 -17.98 0.41
C GLU A 176 3.37 -18.24 1.25
N ALA A 177 2.30 -17.50 1.02
CA ALA A 177 1.01 -17.73 1.68
C ALA A 177 0.18 -18.84 1.04
N GLN A 178 0.55 -19.32 -0.14
CA GLN A 178 -0.19 -20.28 -0.97
C GLN A 178 -1.63 -19.84 -1.27
N VAL A 179 -1.79 -18.57 -1.65
CA VAL A 179 -3.08 -17.96 -1.96
C VAL A 179 -3.13 -17.45 -3.40
N PRO A 180 -4.32 -17.40 -4.03
CA PRO A 180 -4.48 -16.80 -5.34
C PRO A 180 -4.28 -15.29 -5.32
N ILE A 181 -3.99 -14.72 -6.49
CA ILE A 181 -3.99 -13.31 -6.77
C ILE A 181 -5.24 -12.99 -7.60
N LEU A 182 -5.96 -11.95 -7.22
CA LEU A 182 -7.00 -11.34 -8.04
C LEU A 182 -6.38 -10.14 -8.77
N PRO A 183 -6.11 -10.25 -10.08
CA PRO A 183 -5.63 -9.10 -10.83
C PRO A 183 -6.77 -8.11 -11.04
N VAL A 184 -6.50 -6.83 -10.90
CA VAL A 184 -7.50 -5.78 -11.13
C VAL A 184 -6.91 -4.67 -11.97
N THR A 185 -7.61 -4.29 -13.03
CA THR A 185 -7.25 -3.15 -13.87
C THR A 185 -8.12 -1.95 -13.58
N ILE A 186 -7.49 -0.80 -13.34
CA ILE A 186 -8.14 0.50 -13.26
C ILE A 186 -7.77 1.26 -14.53
N SER A 187 -8.76 1.51 -15.39
CA SER A 187 -8.60 2.24 -16.64
C SER A 187 -9.30 3.59 -16.56
N GLY A 188 -8.64 4.64 -17.07
CA GLY A 188 -9.17 6.00 -17.09
C GLY A 188 -8.95 6.83 -15.84
N GLY A 189 -8.37 6.26 -14.78
CA GLY A 189 -8.03 6.99 -13.56
C GLY A 189 -7.09 8.16 -13.80
N ASN A 190 -6.04 7.94 -14.61
CA ASN A 190 -5.08 8.97 -15.03
C ASN A 190 -5.75 10.15 -15.76
N ARG A 191 -6.87 9.94 -16.45
CA ARG A 191 -7.62 10.99 -17.16
C ARG A 191 -8.47 11.82 -16.21
N VAL A 192 -9.03 11.22 -15.15
CA VAL A 192 -9.88 11.92 -14.18
C VAL A 192 -9.07 12.57 -13.06
N TRP A 193 -7.93 12.03 -12.70
CA TRP A 193 -7.04 12.65 -11.72
C TRP A 193 -5.56 12.42 -12.06
N PRO A 194 -5.01 13.12 -13.07
CA PRO A 194 -3.61 13.00 -13.44
C PRO A 194 -2.68 13.32 -12.27
N ARG A 195 -1.52 12.70 -12.26
CA ARG A 195 -0.46 13.03 -11.29
C ARG A 195 -0.09 14.51 -11.39
N GLY A 196 -0.05 15.21 -10.26
CA GLY A 196 0.24 16.65 -10.20
C GLY A 196 -1.01 17.55 -10.17
N TRP A 197 -2.18 17.02 -10.46
CA TRP A 197 -3.41 17.80 -10.36
C TRP A 197 -3.91 17.86 -8.91
N ARG A 198 -4.40 19.04 -8.51
CA ARG A 198 -4.88 19.27 -7.14
C ARG A 198 -6.25 18.63 -6.89
N PHE A 199 -7.13 18.62 -7.89
CA PHE A 199 -8.50 18.10 -7.80
C PHE A 199 -8.83 17.17 -8.96
N PRO A 200 -9.68 16.16 -8.73
CA PRO A 200 -10.18 15.31 -9.80
C PRO A 200 -11.18 16.07 -10.67
N ARG A 201 -11.39 15.60 -11.88
CA ARG A 201 -12.39 16.08 -12.83
C ARG A 201 -13.33 14.94 -13.23
N PRO A 202 -14.58 15.25 -13.65
CA PRO A 202 -15.47 14.24 -14.18
C PRO A 202 -14.88 13.48 -15.36
N GLY A 203 -15.18 12.19 -15.45
CA GLY A 203 -14.72 11.34 -16.53
C GLY A 203 -15.18 9.90 -16.34
N LYS A 204 -14.80 9.01 -17.26
CA LYS A 204 -15.15 7.60 -17.19
C LYS A 204 -13.99 6.81 -16.61
N VAL A 205 -14.27 5.96 -15.61
CA VAL A 205 -13.34 4.99 -15.02
C VAL A 205 -13.93 3.60 -15.12
N VAL A 206 -13.12 2.62 -15.47
CA VAL A 206 -13.52 1.22 -15.52
C VAL A 206 -12.61 0.44 -14.59
N VAL A 207 -13.19 -0.34 -13.69
CA VAL A 207 -12.48 -1.26 -12.80
C VAL A 207 -12.84 -2.68 -13.21
N THR A 208 -11.85 -3.42 -13.71
CA THR A 208 -12.02 -4.79 -14.20
C THR A 208 -11.34 -5.77 -13.26
N TYR A 209 -12.10 -6.68 -12.68
CA TYR A 209 -11.64 -7.80 -11.88
C TYR A 209 -11.44 -9.01 -12.78
N HIS A 210 -10.20 -9.41 -12.99
CA HIS A 210 -9.87 -10.54 -13.85
C HIS A 210 -10.09 -11.89 -13.15
N PRO A 211 -10.10 -13.01 -13.87
CA PRO A 211 -10.05 -14.34 -13.28
C PRO A 211 -8.87 -14.48 -12.31
N LEU A 212 -9.03 -15.33 -11.31
CA LEU A 212 -7.97 -15.60 -10.33
C LEU A 212 -6.70 -16.09 -11.02
N TYR A 213 -5.58 -15.51 -10.61
CA TYR A 213 -4.26 -15.84 -11.05
C TYR A 213 -3.54 -16.66 -9.97
N HIS A 214 -3.06 -17.84 -10.32
CA HIS A 214 -2.24 -18.67 -9.45
C HIS A 214 -0.80 -18.58 -9.93
N ALA A 215 0.09 -18.01 -9.11
CA ALA A 215 1.50 -17.94 -9.45
C ALA A 215 2.10 -19.35 -9.45
N GLU A 216 2.76 -19.70 -10.54
CA GLU A 216 3.40 -20.99 -10.69
C GLU A 216 4.61 -21.09 -9.75
N GLN A 217 4.74 -22.24 -9.08
CA GLN A 217 5.96 -22.60 -8.36
C GLN A 217 6.96 -23.16 -9.36
N CYS A 218 8.20 -22.70 -9.28
CA CYS A 218 9.27 -23.08 -10.22
C CYS A 218 10.32 -23.90 -9.48
N PRO A 219 10.16 -25.24 -9.37
CA PRO A 219 11.03 -26.09 -8.54
C PRO A 219 12.52 -26.03 -8.92
N ASN A 220 12.80 -25.73 -10.18
CA ASN A 220 14.17 -25.71 -10.72
C ASN A 220 14.72 -24.27 -10.94
N GLU A 221 14.07 -23.27 -10.40
CA GLU A 221 14.46 -21.87 -10.57
C GLU A 221 14.58 -21.20 -9.20
N GLU A 222 15.50 -20.24 -9.10
CA GLU A 222 15.58 -19.40 -7.89
C GLU A 222 14.24 -18.70 -7.64
N THR A 223 13.70 -18.81 -6.42
CA THR A 223 12.40 -18.22 -6.02
C THR A 223 12.27 -16.74 -6.43
N ARG A 224 13.38 -15.99 -6.41
CA ARG A 224 13.38 -14.59 -6.80
C ARG A 224 13.18 -14.40 -8.30
N ALA A 225 13.81 -15.23 -9.13
CA ALA A 225 13.68 -15.19 -10.58
C ALA A 225 12.28 -15.63 -11.00
N CYS A 226 11.76 -16.72 -10.43
CA CYS A 226 10.40 -17.21 -10.62
C CYS A 226 9.37 -16.11 -10.29
N ALA A 227 9.45 -15.51 -9.10
CA ALA A 227 8.51 -14.46 -8.70
C ALA A 227 8.58 -13.21 -9.61
N ARG A 228 9.73 -12.90 -10.17
CA ARG A 228 9.89 -11.80 -11.13
C ARG A 228 9.17 -12.11 -12.44
N ARG A 229 9.38 -13.30 -13.01
CA ARG A 229 8.71 -13.74 -14.23
C ARG A 229 7.19 -13.77 -14.04
N GLU A 230 6.71 -14.31 -12.94
CA GLU A 230 5.29 -14.34 -12.61
C GLU A 230 4.71 -12.93 -12.41
N SER A 231 5.49 -11.98 -11.92
CA SER A 231 5.07 -10.57 -11.81
C SER A 231 4.95 -9.90 -13.18
N GLU A 232 5.78 -10.28 -14.14
CA GLU A 232 5.69 -9.79 -15.53
C GLU A 232 4.44 -10.37 -16.22
N ARG A 233 4.12 -11.65 -16.00
CA ARG A 233 2.86 -12.27 -16.47
C ARG A 233 1.62 -11.59 -15.84
N LEU A 234 1.65 -11.35 -14.53
CA LEU A 234 0.59 -10.63 -13.83
C LEU A 234 0.38 -9.23 -14.40
N ALA A 235 1.47 -8.51 -14.72
CA ALA A 235 1.39 -7.20 -15.35
C ALA A 235 0.74 -7.26 -16.74
N GLN A 236 1.01 -8.30 -17.54
CA GLN A 236 0.36 -8.51 -18.83
C GLN A 236 -1.15 -8.73 -18.69
N VAL A 237 -1.58 -9.50 -17.68
CA VAL A 237 -3.02 -9.69 -17.39
C VAL A 237 -3.67 -8.35 -17.07
N ILE A 238 -3.07 -7.53 -16.21
CA ILE A 238 -3.59 -6.22 -15.85
C ILE A 238 -3.57 -5.26 -17.04
N ALA A 239 -2.53 -5.30 -17.87
CA ALA A 239 -2.41 -4.47 -19.06
C ALA A 239 -3.50 -4.75 -20.11
N SER A 240 -4.03 -5.97 -20.16
CA SER A 240 -5.00 -6.39 -21.18
C SER A 240 -6.34 -5.63 -21.16
N ALA A 241 -6.63 -4.87 -20.08
CA ALA A 241 -7.86 -4.11 -19.92
C ALA A 241 -7.64 -2.60 -19.67
N LEU A 242 -6.45 -2.06 -19.96
CA LEU A 242 -6.11 -0.63 -19.84
C LEU A 242 -6.71 0.24 -20.95
#